data_d3123f472bebb191df857c112adc0ab9
#
_entry.id   d3123f472bebb191df857c112adc0ab9
#
_cell.length_a   1.000
_cell.length_b   1.000
_cell.length_c   1.000
_cell.angle_alpha   90.00
_cell.angle_beta   90.00
_cell.angle_gamma   90.00
#
_symmetry.space_group_name_H-M   'P 1'
#
loop_
_entity.id
_entity.type
_entity.pdbx_description
1 polymer ?
#
loop_
_entity_poly.entity_id
_entity_poly.type
_entity_poly.pdbx_seq_one_letter_code
_entity_poly.pdbx_strand_id
1 'polypeptide(L)'
;MKSKNGLSNARFWILVWGLGIAGQICWNMENQWFNTFVYAKIAKDPTIISWMVGVSATATTISTFLFGCISDRIGKRKVMASVGYILWGIFTIVFGLTQYLVRGSTETSSVLMAVGVAVVAADAIMSFFGSMGNDIGFNAWVNDHMKDSNKGQIGAALATQPVIGTIVGTVAGGMLVGSNDNYMR
;
A
#
# COMPACT_ATOMS: atom_id res chain seq x y z
N MET A 1 -35.22 6.11 17.74
CA MET A 1 -33.93 6.49 18.37
C MET A 1 -33.05 7.14 17.32
N LYS A 2 -32.74 8.45 17.43
CA LYS A 2 -31.83 9.15 16.52
C LYS A 2 -30.42 8.66 16.79
N SER A 3 -29.78 7.99 15.83
CA SER A 3 -28.35 7.65 15.87
C SER A 3 -27.53 8.94 15.99
N LYS A 4 -26.90 9.16 17.12
CA LYS A 4 -26.15 10.37 17.47
C LYS A 4 -24.73 10.47 16.84
N ASN A 5 -24.36 9.64 15.88
CA ASN A 5 -23.03 9.63 15.29
C ASN A 5 -23.01 9.40 13.77
N GLY A 6 -24.00 9.92 13.02
CA GLY A 6 -23.94 9.94 11.57
C GLY A 6 -22.94 10.99 11.09
N LEU A 7 -21.83 10.56 10.45
CA LEU A 7 -21.03 11.45 9.62
C LEU A 7 -21.97 12.20 8.65
N SER A 8 -21.76 13.53 8.48
CA SER A 8 -22.50 14.23 7.44
C SER A 8 -22.19 13.57 6.10
N ASN A 9 -23.17 13.51 5.20
CA ASN A 9 -23.04 12.84 3.91
C ASN A 9 -21.79 13.35 3.14
N ALA A 10 -21.51 14.66 3.20
CA ALA A 10 -20.33 15.25 2.60
C ALA A 10 -19.01 14.73 3.19
N ARG A 11 -18.90 14.63 4.52
CA ARG A 11 -17.68 14.10 5.19
C ARG A 11 -17.44 12.65 4.84
N PHE A 12 -18.48 11.83 4.73
CA PHE A 12 -18.39 10.45 4.32
C PHE A 12 -17.77 10.36 2.90
N TRP A 13 -18.30 11.09 1.94
CA TRP A 13 -17.79 11.07 0.56
C TRP A 13 -16.38 11.63 0.41
N ILE A 14 -16.03 12.68 1.16
CA ILE A 14 -14.66 13.20 1.19
C ILE A 14 -13.68 12.11 1.69
N LEU A 15 -14.04 11.36 2.72
CA LEU A 15 -13.20 10.28 3.23
C LEU A 15 -13.13 9.10 2.25
N VAL A 16 -14.25 8.70 1.65
CA VAL A 16 -14.27 7.61 0.66
C VAL A 16 -13.36 7.93 -0.52
N TRP A 17 -13.51 9.10 -1.12
CA TRP A 17 -12.69 9.50 -2.26
C TRP A 17 -11.24 9.81 -1.86
N GLY A 18 -11.03 10.56 -0.79
CA GLY A 18 -9.70 10.99 -0.35
C GLY A 18 -8.82 9.81 0.06
N LEU A 19 -9.29 9.00 1.01
CA LEU A 19 -8.52 7.83 1.48
C LEU A 19 -8.45 6.74 0.42
N GLY A 20 -9.54 6.52 -0.32
CA GLY A 20 -9.55 5.50 -1.35
C GLY A 20 -8.57 5.80 -2.48
N ILE A 21 -8.57 7.01 -3.05
CA ILE A 21 -7.62 7.40 -4.09
C ILE A 21 -6.19 7.40 -3.54
N ALA A 22 -5.95 7.93 -2.34
CA ALA A 22 -4.63 7.92 -1.73
C ALA A 22 -4.10 6.49 -1.56
N GLY A 23 -4.91 5.57 -1.04
CA GLY A 23 -4.54 4.16 -0.92
C GLY A 23 -4.21 3.51 -2.26
N GLN A 24 -5.00 3.78 -3.30
CA GLN A 24 -4.74 3.23 -4.64
C GLN A 24 -3.50 3.84 -5.31
N ILE A 25 -3.19 5.12 -5.07
CA ILE A 25 -1.92 5.72 -5.52
C ILE A 25 -0.74 5.01 -4.83
N CYS A 26 -0.80 4.82 -3.50
CA CYS A 26 0.25 4.11 -2.76
C CYS A 26 0.44 2.68 -3.28
N TRP A 27 -0.64 1.91 -3.50
CA TRP A 27 -0.59 0.58 -4.10
C TRP A 27 0.04 0.57 -5.49
N ASN A 28 -0.28 1.56 -6.33
CA ASN A 28 0.33 1.66 -7.65
C ASN A 28 1.83 1.98 -7.57
N MET A 29 2.21 2.91 -6.67
CA MET A 29 3.62 3.24 -6.44
C MET A 29 4.42 2.02 -5.97
N GLU A 30 3.87 1.24 -5.03
CA GLU A 30 4.48 0.01 -4.52
C GLU A 30 4.65 -1.02 -5.64
N ASN A 31 3.60 -1.34 -6.36
CA ASN A 31 3.63 -2.40 -7.37
C ASN A 31 4.41 -2.05 -8.65
N GLN A 32 4.56 -0.78 -8.98
CA GLN A 32 5.22 -0.35 -10.23
C GLN A 32 6.60 0.26 -9.97
N TRP A 33 6.65 1.30 -9.13
CA TRP A 33 7.85 2.10 -9.00
C TRP A 33 8.87 1.52 -8.02
N PHE A 34 8.44 0.76 -7.01
CA PHE A 34 9.36 0.11 -6.09
C PHE A 34 10.10 -1.05 -6.75
N ASN A 35 9.44 -1.80 -7.64
CA ASN A 35 10.10 -2.79 -8.48
C ASN A 35 11.19 -2.15 -9.36
N THR A 36 10.85 -1.01 -9.99
CA THR A 36 11.80 -0.24 -10.79
C THR A 36 12.96 0.30 -9.96
N PHE A 37 12.67 0.81 -8.76
CA PHE A 37 13.69 1.30 -7.81
C PHE A 37 14.66 0.19 -7.40
N VAL A 38 14.17 -0.98 -7.03
CA VAL A 38 14.99 -2.13 -6.64
C VAL A 38 15.92 -2.53 -7.78
N TYR A 39 15.36 -2.66 -9.00
CA TYR A 39 16.15 -2.99 -10.18
C TYR A 39 17.23 -1.96 -10.51
N ALA A 40 16.91 -0.67 -10.39
CA ALA A 40 17.82 0.41 -10.75
C ALA A 40 18.91 0.70 -9.71
N LYS A 41 18.57 0.58 -8.40
CA LYS A 41 19.42 1.08 -7.30
C LYS A 41 20.00 -0.01 -6.41
N ILE A 42 19.39 -1.18 -6.35
CA ILE A 42 19.78 -2.24 -5.41
C ILE A 42 20.43 -3.40 -6.14
N ALA A 43 19.70 -4.05 -7.05
CA ALA A 43 20.22 -5.19 -7.79
C ALA A 43 19.53 -5.30 -9.14
N LYS A 44 20.31 -5.37 -10.21
CA LYS A 44 19.83 -5.64 -11.57
C LYS A 44 19.55 -7.14 -11.74
N ASP A 45 18.83 -7.73 -10.79
CA ASP A 45 18.46 -9.13 -10.79
C ASP A 45 16.94 -9.31 -10.74
N PRO A 46 16.32 -9.78 -11.83
CA PRO A 46 14.88 -10.03 -11.88
C PRO A 46 14.40 -11.06 -10.84
N THR A 47 15.30 -11.93 -10.35
CA THR A 47 14.96 -12.96 -9.36
C THR A 47 14.53 -12.31 -8.04
N ILE A 48 15.23 -11.26 -7.60
CA ILE A 48 14.90 -10.52 -6.37
C ILE A 48 13.49 -9.90 -6.50
N ILE A 49 13.18 -9.31 -7.66
CA ILE A 49 11.86 -8.72 -7.92
C ILE A 49 10.78 -9.81 -7.89
N SER A 50 11.05 -10.96 -8.47
CA SER A 50 10.10 -12.09 -8.47
C SER A 50 9.81 -12.58 -7.05
N TRP A 51 10.84 -12.70 -6.21
CA TRP A 51 10.69 -13.01 -4.79
C TRP A 51 9.92 -11.92 -4.04
N MET A 52 10.24 -10.65 -4.29
CA MET A 52 9.56 -9.52 -3.69
C MET A 52 8.06 -9.59 -3.96
N VAL A 53 7.66 -9.67 -5.22
CA VAL A 53 6.24 -9.77 -5.62
C VAL A 53 5.55 -11.01 -5.02
N GLY A 54 6.20 -12.17 -5.06
CA GLY A 54 5.62 -13.42 -4.55
C GLY A 54 5.44 -13.42 -3.02
N VAL A 55 6.43 -12.94 -2.29
CA VAL A 55 6.39 -12.89 -0.82
C VAL A 55 5.39 -11.82 -0.35
N SER A 56 5.35 -10.67 -1.01
CA SER A 56 4.39 -9.60 -0.69
C SER A 56 2.95 -10.02 -0.97
N ALA A 57 2.69 -10.71 -2.08
CA ALA A 57 1.35 -11.27 -2.36
C ALA A 57 0.92 -12.29 -1.29
N THR A 58 1.85 -13.08 -0.79
CA THR A 58 1.60 -14.01 0.32
C THR A 58 1.31 -13.24 1.62
N ALA A 59 2.13 -12.22 1.92
CA ALA A 59 1.96 -11.38 3.11
C ALA A 59 0.61 -10.65 3.11
N THR A 60 0.20 -10.05 1.98
CA THR A 60 -1.13 -9.43 1.82
C THR A 60 -2.26 -10.43 2.03
N THR A 61 -2.15 -11.63 1.49
CA THR A 61 -3.17 -12.68 1.67
C THR A 61 -3.30 -13.06 3.14
N ILE A 62 -2.18 -13.30 3.82
CA ILE A 62 -2.16 -13.61 5.26
C ILE A 62 -2.74 -12.44 6.07
N SER A 63 -2.35 -11.21 5.77
CA SER A 63 -2.86 -9.99 6.40
C SER A 63 -4.37 -9.89 6.26
N THR A 64 -4.89 -10.07 5.04
CA THR A 64 -6.32 -10.01 4.75
C THR A 64 -7.09 -11.02 5.57
N PHE A 65 -6.60 -12.25 5.65
CA PHE A 65 -7.26 -13.29 6.43
C PHE A 65 -7.23 -13.00 7.94
N LEU A 66 -6.05 -12.69 8.48
CA LEU A 66 -5.88 -12.44 9.91
C LEU A 66 -6.67 -11.21 10.39
N PHE A 67 -6.45 -10.08 9.73
CA PHE A 67 -7.08 -8.84 10.15
C PHE A 67 -8.55 -8.75 9.75
N GLY A 68 -8.99 -9.49 8.72
CA GLY A 68 -10.40 -9.68 8.44
C GLY A 68 -11.11 -10.30 9.64
N CYS A 69 -10.62 -11.44 10.13
CA CYS A 69 -11.16 -12.11 11.31
C CYS A 69 -11.10 -11.22 12.57
N ILE A 70 -10.00 -10.51 12.79
CA ILE A 70 -9.82 -9.62 13.94
C ILE A 70 -10.77 -8.43 13.85
N SER A 71 -10.89 -7.82 12.66
CA SER A 71 -11.78 -6.69 12.39
C SER A 71 -13.24 -7.01 12.72
N ASP A 72 -13.68 -8.19 12.30
CA ASP A 72 -15.06 -8.64 12.55
C ASP A 72 -15.35 -8.90 14.02
N ARG A 73 -14.34 -9.38 14.77
CA ARG A 73 -14.47 -9.63 16.22
C ARG A 73 -14.45 -8.35 17.04
N ILE A 74 -13.57 -7.40 16.70
CA ILE A 74 -13.35 -6.18 17.50
C ILE A 74 -14.30 -5.06 17.09
N GLY A 75 -14.73 -5.01 15.83
CA GLY A 75 -15.62 -3.97 15.29
C GLY A 75 -15.00 -2.57 15.20
N LYS A 76 -13.69 -2.41 15.50
CA LYS A 76 -12.99 -1.11 15.50
C LYS A 76 -12.28 -0.83 14.16
N ARG A 77 -13.03 -0.85 13.07
CA ARG A 77 -12.49 -0.73 11.70
C ARG A 77 -11.69 0.54 11.45
N LYS A 78 -12.09 1.69 12.04
CA LYS A 78 -11.35 2.95 11.93
C LYS A 78 -9.96 2.87 12.55
N VAL A 79 -9.82 2.20 13.69
CA VAL A 79 -8.53 2.02 14.35
C VAL A 79 -7.62 1.17 13.47
N MET A 80 -8.15 0.09 12.91
CA MET A 80 -7.38 -0.78 12.00
C MET A 80 -6.93 -0.04 10.74
N ALA A 81 -7.82 0.74 10.11
CA ALA A 81 -7.47 1.57 8.99
C ALA A 81 -6.34 2.56 9.36
N SER A 82 -6.51 3.31 10.46
CA SER A 82 -5.52 4.31 10.88
C SER A 82 -4.16 3.70 11.22
N VAL A 83 -4.14 2.61 12.00
CA VAL A 83 -2.89 1.93 12.36
C VAL A 83 -2.24 1.31 11.12
N GLY A 84 -3.03 0.67 10.26
CA GLY A 84 -2.53 0.09 9.01
C GLY A 84 -1.86 1.14 8.10
N TYR A 85 -2.53 2.27 7.85
CA TYR A 85 -1.94 3.34 7.02
C TYR A 85 -0.69 3.97 7.66
N ILE A 86 -0.65 4.16 8.98
CA ILE A 86 0.53 4.70 9.68
C ILE A 86 1.70 3.73 9.54
N LEU A 87 1.49 2.44 9.81
CA LEU A 87 2.52 1.43 9.71
C LEU A 87 2.97 1.24 8.26
N TRP A 88 2.04 1.25 7.30
CA TRP A 88 2.37 1.22 5.88
C TRP A 88 3.30 2.37 5.50
N GLY A 89 2.99 3.61 5.91
CA GLY A 89 3.85 4.76 5.68
C GLY A 89 5.23 4.64 6.33
N ILE A 90 5.31 4.16 7.57
CA ILE A 90 6.58 3.93 8.26
C ILE A 90 7.43 2.90 7.50
N PHE A 91 6.86 1.76 7.13
CA PHE A 91 7.59 0.72 6.41
C PHE A 91 7.92 1.10 4.97
N THR A 92 7.15 2.00 4.33
CA THR A 92 7.53 2.63 3.05
C THR A 92 8.84 3.41 3.19
N ILE A 93 9.00 4.16 4.28
CA ILE A 93 10.27 4.87 4.56
C ILE A 93 11.40 3.86 4.81
N VAL A 94 11.15 2.82 5.62
CA VAL A 94 12.15 1.76 5.88
C VAL A 94 12.57 1.08 4.57
N PHE A 95 11.62 0.78 3.70
CA PHE A 95 11.90 0.22 2.37
C PHE A 95 12.82 1.15 1.55
N GLY A 96 12.51 2.45 1.50
CA GLY A 96 13.36 3.43 0.82
C GLY A 96 14.78 3.52 1.37
N LEU A 97 14.97 3.29 2.67
CA LEU A 97 16.27 3.30 3.32
C LEU A 97 17.15 2.08 2.94
N THR A 98 16.60 1.02 2.39
CA THR A 98 17.37 -0.17 1.99
C THR A 98 18.43 0.13 0.95
N GLN A 99 18.29 1.18 0.14
CA GLN A 99 19.31 1.61 -0.82
C GLN A 99 20.66 1.95 -0.16
N TYR A 100 20.64 2.41 1.09
CA TYR A 100 21.88 2.77 1.81
C TYR A 100 22.65 1.54 2.26
N LEU A 101 22.03 0.35 2.28
CA LEU A 101 22.71 -0.91 2.58
C LEU A 101 23.69 -1.31 1.46
N VAL A 102 23.43 -0.85 0.22
CA VAL A 102 24.30 -1.13 -0.94
C VAL A 102 25.41 -0.09 -1.06
N ARG A 103 25.22 1.10 -0.53
CA ARG A 103 26.13 2.24 -0.69
C ARG A 103 27.40 2.02 0.13
N GLY A 104 28.48 1.61 -0.53
CA GLY A 104 29.79 1.40 0.11
C GLY A 104 30.20 -0.07 0.28
N SER A 105 29.39 -1.02 -0.14
CA SER A 105 29.79 -2.42 -0.23
C SER A 105 30.41 -2.71 -1.60
N THR A 106 31.62 -3.25 -1.61
CA THR A 106 32.15 -3.97 -2.78
C THR A 106 31.16 -5.08 -3.14
N GLU A 107 30.78 -5.19 -4.40
CA GLU A 107 29.75 -6.12 -4.91
C GLU A 107 30.14 -7.60 -4.69
N THR A 108 30.16 -8.05 -3.45
CA THR A 108 30.32 -9.45 -3.11
C THR A 108 28.95 -10.13 -3.17
N SER A 109 28.86 -11.29 -3.81
CA SER A 109 27.61 -12.05 -3.99
C SER A 109 26.81 -12.25 -2.69
N SER A 110 27.49 -12.45 -1.55
CA SER A 110 26.87 -12.61 -0.24
C SER A 110 26.19 -11.33 0.28
N VAL A 111 26.78 -10.16 0.02
CA VAL A 111 26.20 -8.85 0.40
C VAL A 111 24.96 -8.57 -0.44
N LEU A 112 25.02 -8.86 -1.74
CA LEU A 112 23.88 -8.68 -2.64
C LEU A 112 22.70 -9.57 -2.23
N MET A 113 22.95 -10.81 -1.82
CA MET A 113 21.93 -11.72 -1.31
C MET A 113 21.31 -11.20 0.00
N ALA A 114 22.13 -10.73 0.95
CA ALA A 114 21.64 -10.19 2.21
C ALA A 114 20.76 -8.95 2.01
N VAL A 115 21.18 -8.05 1.12
CA VAL A 115 20.39 -6.87 0.76
C VAL A 115 19.10 -7.27 0.06
N GLY A 116 19.13 -8.23 -0.86
CA GLY A 116 17.93 -8.77 -1.51
C GLY A 116 16.92 -9.30 -0.50
N VAL A 117 17.37 -10.09 0.48
CA VAL A 117 16.52 -10.59 1.56
C VAL A 117 15.93 -9.44 2.40
N ALA A 118 16.73 -8.43 2.73
CA ALA A 118 16.27 -7.27 3.50
C ALA A 118 15.18 -6.47 2.74
N VAL A 119 15.36 -6.30 1.44
CA VAL A 119 14.38 -5.62 0.57
C VAL A 119 13.08 -6.41 0.49
N VAL A 120 13.15 -7.72 0.23
CA VAL A 120 11.98 -8.61 0.18
C VAL A 120 11.23 -8.59 1.52
N ALA A 121 11.96 -8.64 2.64
CA ALA A 121 11.35 -8.59 3.97
C ALA A 121 10.67 -7.23 4.25
N ALA A 122 11.34 -6.12 3.90
CA ALA A 122 10.78 -4.78 4.08
C ALA A 122 9.50 -4.58 3.26
N ASP A 123 9.50 -5.02 1.99
CA ASP A 123 8.35 -4.96 1.11
C ASP A 123 7.19 -5.83 1.60
N ALA A 124 7.47 -7.05 2.06
CA ALA A 124 6.46 -7.94 2.61
C ALA A 124 5.78 -7.36 3.86
N ILE A 125 6.55 -6.76 4.78
CA ILE A 125 6.01 -6.12 5.98
C ILE A 125 5.20 -4.88 5.61
N MET A 126 5.68 -4.08 4.67
CA MET A 126 4.98 -2.91 4.16
C MET A 126 3.64 -3.29 3.54
N SER A 127 3.62 -4.26 2.63
CA SER A 127 2.40 -4.78 1.97
C SER A 127 1.43 -5.41 2.97
N PHE A 128 1.94 -6.08 4.01
CA PHE A 128 1.13 -6.65 5.09
C PHE A 128 0.32 -5.58 5.82
N PHE A 129 0.92 -4.45 6.17
CA PHE A 129 0.23 -3.35 6.81
C PHE A 129 -0.58 -2.49 5.84
N GLY A 130 -0.16 -2.40 4.58
CA GLY A 130 -0.94 -1.78 3.51
C GLY A 130 -2.29 -2.47 3.32
N SER A 131 -2.30 -3.79 3.26
CA SER A 131 -3.52 -4.59 3.20
C SER A 131 -4.38 -4.43 4.46
N MET A 132 -3.79 -4.45 5.66
CA MET A 132 -4.51 -4.17 6.91
C MET A 132 -5.24 -2.82 6.87
N GLY A 133 -4.58 -1.77 6.39
CA GLY A 133 -5.13 -0.42 6.34
C GLY A 133 -6.18 -0.24 5.25
N ASN A 134 -5.80 -0.58 4.02
CA ASN A 134 -6.59 -0.30 2.82
C ASN A 134 -7.65 -1.37 2.55
N ASP A 135 -7.23 -2.63 2.44
CA ASP A 135 -8.14 -3.68 1.98
C ASP A 135 -9.15 -4.07 3.06
N ILE A 136 -8.71 -4.09 4.32
CA ILE A 136 -9.55 -4.50 5.44
C ILE A 136 -10.14 -3.29 6.14
N GLY A 137 -9.29 -2.42 6.69
CA GLY A 137 -9.74 -1.32 7.53
C GLY A 137 -10.64 -0.33 6.78
N PHE A 138 -10.16 0.18 5.64
CA PHE A 138 -10.89 1.15 4.83
C PHE A 138 -12.12 0.53 4.15
N ASN A 139 -11.95 -0.58 3.41
CA ASN A 139 -13.06 -1.19 2.68
C ASN A 139 -14.16 -1.69 3.61
N ALA A 140 -13.79 -2.29 4.76
CA ALA A 140 -14.77 -2.72 5.73
C ALA A 140 -15.49 -1.53 6.38
N TRP A 141 -14.77 -0.42 6.64
CA TRP A 141 -15.40 0.81 7.14
C TRP A 141 -16.38 1.42 6.12
N VAL A 142 -16.04 1.42 4.85
CA VAL A 142 -16.95 1.86 3.77
C VAL A 142 -18.18 0.96 3.71
N ASN A 143 -18.00 -0.35 3.77
CA ASN A 143 -19.08 -1.32 3.72
C ASN A 143 -20.05 -1.17 4.91
N ASP A 144 -19.57 -0.85 6.12
CA ASP A 144 -20.43 -0.60 7.28
C ASP A 144 -21.35 0.63 7.12
N HIS A 145 -20.99 1.54 6.22
CA HIS A 145 -21.80 2.73 5.91
C HIS A 145 -22.64 2.55 4.64
N MET A 146 -22.58 1.38 4.01
CA MET A 146 -23.35 1.05 2.82
C MET A 146 -24.82 0.83 3.19
N LYS A 147 -25.70 1.48 2.46
CA LYS A 147 -27.17 1.36 2.57
C LYS A 147 -27.72 0.96 1.20
N ASP A 148 -28.92 0.38 1.16
CA ASP A 148 -29.53 0.01 -0.11
C ASP A 148 -29.66 1.19 -1.09
N SER A 149 -29.87 2.41 -0.55
CA SER A 149 -29.99 3.64 -1.34
C SER A 149 -28.68 4.16 -1.95
N ASN A 150 -27.50 3.73 -1.45
CA ASN A 150 -26.19 4.23 -1.90
C ASN A 150 -25.22 3.14 -2.36
N LYS A 151 -25.62 1.86 -2.35
CA LYS A 151 -24.78 0.72 -2.76
C LYS A 151 -24.15 0.90 -4.13
N GLY A 152 -24.93 1.30 -5.12
CA GLY A 152 -24.44 1.52 -6.48
C GLY A 152 -23.40 2.63 -6.57
N GLN A 153 -23.61 3.73 -5.86
CA GLN A 153 -22.66 4.85 -5.84
C GLN A 153 -21.35 4.48 -5.15
N ILE A 154 -21.43 3.77 -4.03
CA ILE A 154 -20.23 3.28 -3.31
C ILE A 154 -19.47 2.26 -4.17
N GLY A 155 -20.16 1.30 -4.76
CA GLY A 155 -19.57 0.32 -5.66
C GLY A 155 -18.86 0.97 -6.85
N ALA A 156 -19.51 1.96 -7.49
CA ALA A 156 -18.91 2.74 -8.57
C ALA A 156 -17.67 3.51 -8.11
N ALA A 157 -17.72 4.16 -6.92
CA ALA A 157 -16.56 4.85 -6.36
C ALA A 157 -15.39 3.91 -6.11
N LEU A 158 -15.63 2.77 -5.44
CA LEU A 158 -14.59 1.77 -5.17
C LEU A 158 -13.99 1.16 -6.45
N ALA A 159 -14.81 0.96 -7.49
CA ALA A 159 -14.33 0.45 -8.78
C ALA A 159 -13.52 1.50 -9.58
N THR A 160 -13.82 2.79 -9.41
CA THR A 160 -13.14 3.87 -10.13
C THR A 160 -11.82 4.28 -9.48
N GLN A 161 -11.70 4.16 -8.16
CA GLN A 161 -10.50 4.54 -7.40
C GLN A 161 -9.20 3.87 -7.89
N PRO A 162 -9.15 2.55 -8.17
CA PRO A 162 -7.94 1.91 -8.70
C PRO A 162 -7.51 2.49 -10.06
N VAL A 163 -8.48 2.81 -10.92
CA VAL A 163 -8.17 3.39 -12.24
C VAL A 163 -7.54 4.78 -12.08
N ILE A 164 -8.14 5.64 -11.25
CA ILE A 164 -7.59 6.98 -10.95
C ILE A 164 -6.22 6.85 -10.28
N GLY A 165 -6.10 5.97 -9.28
CA GLY A 165 -4.86 5.73 -8.56
C GLY A 165 -3.73 5.26 -9.48
N THR A 166 -4.03 4.36 -10.42
CA THR A 166 -3.06 3.90 -11.42
C THR A 166 -2.62 5.04 -12.34
N ILE A 167 -3.54 5.81 -12.88
CA ILE A 167 -3.20 6.93 -13.77
C ILE A 167 -2.34 7.96 -13.02
N VAL A 168 -2.79 8.40 -11.85
CA VAL A 168 -2.09 9.42 -11.05
C VAL A 168 -0.74 8.89 -10.57
N GLY A 169 -0.69 7.68 -10.03
CA GLY A 169 0.54 7.07 -9.52
C GLY A 169 1.58 6.84 -10.62
N THR A 170 1.16 6.39 -11.81
CA THR A 170 2.06 6.20 -12.95
C THR A 170 2.61 7.54 -13.46
N VAL A 171 1.77 8.54 -13.64
CA VAL A 171 2.19 9.86 -14.11
C VAL A 171 3.07 10.56 -13.08
N ALA A 172 2.65 10.60 -11.81
CA ALA A 172 3.42 11.23 -10.74
C ALA A 172 4.79 10.54 -10.56
N GLY A 173 4.81 9.21 -10.51
CA GLY A 173 6.06 8.45 -10.42
C GLY A 173 6.97 8.66 -11.62
N GLY A 174 6.40 8.69 -12.84
CA GLY A 174 7.15 8.98 -14.06
C GLY A 174 7.78 10.37 -14.07
N MET A 175 7.07 11.38 -13.57
CA MET A 175 7.60 12.75 -13.43
C MET A 175 8.73 12.84 -12.39
N LEU A 176 8.60 12.10 -11.27
CA LEU A 176 9.62 12.09 -10.21
C LEU A 176 10.89 11.32 -10.61
N VAL A 177 10.74 10.23 -11.35
CA VAL A 177 11.84 9.35 -11.76
C VAL A 177 12.44 9.75 -13.10
N GLY A 178 11.61 10.19 -14.05
CA GLY A 178 11.97 10.29 -15.47
C GLY A 178 12.90 11.44 -15.85
N SER A 179 13.14 12.44 -14.99
CA SER A 179 13.94 13.60 -15.42
C SER A 179 15.44 13.52 -15.12
N ASN A 180 15.92 12.61 -14.26
CA ASN A 180 17.32 12.59 -13.84
C ASN A 180 17.86 11.28 -13.26
N ASP A 181 17.30 10.11 -13.52
CA ASP A 181 17.68 8.86 -12.82
C ASP A 181 17.65 8.97 -11.27
N ASN A 182 16.97 9.96 -10.76
CA ASN A 182 16.97 10.32 -9.35
C ASN A 182 15.70 9.77 -8.69
N TYR A 183 15.74 8.47 -8.35
CA TYR A 183 14.67 7.73 -7.67
C TYR A 183 14.38 8.23 -6.24
N MET A 184 15.00 9.32 -5.79
CA MET A 184 14.90 9.84 -4.42
C MET A 184 14.81 11.39 -4.39
N ARG A 185 13.87 11.95 -5.10
CA ARG A 185 13.48 13.34 -4.86
C ARG A 185 12.16 13.44 -4.15
#